data_233e4b43dfadab4647d9680fd6797152
#
_entry.id   233e4b43dfadab4647d9680fd6797152
#
_cell.length_a   1.000
_cell.length_b   1.000
_cell.length_c   1.000
_cell.angle_alpha   90.00
_cell.angle_beta   90.00
_cell.angle_gamma   90.00
#
_symmetry.space_group_name_H-M   'P 1'
#
loop_
_entity.id
_entity.type
_entity.pdbx_description
1 polymer ?
#
loop_
_entity_poly.entity_id
_entity_poly.type
_entity_poly.pdbx_seq_one_letter_code
_entity_poly.pdbx_strand_id
1 'polypeptide(L)'
;MLFNTIDFVIFFIVVLTTFVAIKRRTFHHVFLLAASYFFFYYSSNYLITLLIFTTVWDFYFGQLIYKTDSIPRRKALLIASLAGNLGLLGFFKYADFAITQFNFIGKHFDIGSNIPMLNLALPIAISFYTFHSITYTVGIYRKQLEPVKTFTEYRSEEHTSELQSH
;
A
#
# COMPACT_ATOMS: atom_id res chain seq x y z
N MET A 1 -15.86 -7.48 -2.17
CA MET A 1 -16.04 -8.62 -3.11
C MET A 1 -14.93 -9.63 -2.89
N LEU A 2 -15.28 -10.88 -2.65
CA LEU A 2 -14.31 -11.98 -2.72
C LEU A 2 -14.17 -12.37 -4.20
N PHE A 3 -12.98 -12.77 -4.63
CA PHE A 3 -12.72 -13.22 -6.02
C PHE A 3 -13.62 -14.40 -6.46
N ASN A 4 -14.30 -15.02 -5.53
CA ASN A 4 -15.18 -16.18 -5.74
C ASN A 4 -16.68 -15.80 -5.78
N THR A 5 -17.02 -14.55 -6.06
CA THR A 5 -18.42 -14.10 -6.16
C THR A 5 -18.82 -13.84 -7.61
N ILE A 6 -20.10 -14.06 -7.92
CA ILE A 6 -20.67 -13.76 -9.24
C ILE A 6 -20.48 -12.28 -9.57
N ASP A 7 -20.59 -11.38 -8.59
CA ASP A 7 -20.35 -9.95 -8.73
C ASP A 7 -18.95 -9.64 -9.27
N PHE A 8 -17.93 -10.41 -8.83
CA PHE A 8 -16.57 -10.25 -9.36
C PHE A 8 -16.49 -10.64 -10.83
N VAL A 9 -17.14 -11.74 -11.22
CA VAL A 9 -17.15 -12.20 -12.62
C VAL A 9 -17.81 -11.17 -13.52
N ILE A 10 -18.96 -10.61 -13.10
CA ILE A 10 -19.67 -9.57 -13.85
C ILE A 10 -18.79 -8.31 -13.96
N PHE A 11 -18.21 -7.86 -12.86
CA PHE A 11 -17.29 -6.73 -12.85
C PHE A 11 -16.10 -6.95 -13.80
N PHE A 12 -15.49 -8.11 -13.75
CA PHE A 12 -14.34 -8.47 -14.61
C PHE A 12 -14.70 -8.45 -16.09
N ILE A 13 -15.87 -9.02 -16.47
CA ILE A 13 -16.36 -9.00 -17.86
C ILE A 13 -16.60 -7.57 -18.34
N VAL A 14 -17.20 -6.71 -17.49
CA VAL A 14 -17.44 -5.29 -17.82
C VAL A 14 -16.12 -4.55 -18.00
N VAL A 15 -15.15 -4.75 -17.11
CA VAL A 15 -13.84 -4.11 -17.22
C VAL A 15 -13.10 -4.60 -18.47
N LEU A 16 -13.13 -5.91 -18.75
CA LEU A 16 -12.46 -6.49 -19.92
C LEU A 16 -13.06 -5.99 -21.23
N THR A 17 -14.39 -6.00 -21.35
CA THR A 17 -15.08 -5.51 -22.56
C THR A 17 -14.83 -4.02 -22.78
N THR A 18 -14.87 -3.22 -21.74
CA THR A 18 -14.56 -1.80 -21.81
C THR A 18 -13.10 -1.55 -22.19
N PHE A 19 -12.17 -2.32 -21.63
CA PHE A 19 -10.75 -2.24 -21.95
C PHE A 19 -10.48 -2.52 -23.44
N VAL A 20 -11.10 -3.57 -23.99
CA VAL A 20 -10.95 -3.93 -25.41
C VAL A 20 -11.63 -2.87 -26.33
N ALA A 21 -12.72 -2.25 -25.89
CA ALA A 21 -13.42 -1.23 -26.67
C ALA A 21 -12.67 0.11 -26.74
N ILE A 22 -11.86 0.44 -25.74
CA ILE A 22 -11.09 1.68 -25.69
C ILE A 22 -9.81 1.51 -26.52
N LYS A 23 -9.65 2.31 -27.58
CA LYS A 23 -8.46 2.26 -28.46
C LYS A 23 -7.33 3.22 -28.07
N ARG A 24 -7.53 4.10 -27.07
CA ARG A 24 -6.53 5.11 -26.66
C ARG A 24 -5.68 4.62 -25.51
N ARG A 25 -4.39 4.44 -25.71
CA ARG A 25 -3.41 3.92 -24.75
C ARG A 25 -3.38 4.68 -23.41
N THR A 26 -3.45 5.99 -23.45
CA THR A 26 -3.46 6.83 -22.22
C THR A 26 -4.72 6.61 -21.38
N PHE A 27 -5.86 6.31 -22.03
CA PHE A 27 -7.12 6.07 -21.33
C PHE A 27 -7.16 4.70 -20.65
N HIS A 28 -6.41 3.71 -21.17
CA HIS A 28 -6.30 2.38 -20.57
C HIS A 28 -5.74 2.43 -19.15
N HIS A 29 -4.66 3.18 -18.92
CA HIS A 29 -4.05 3.29 -17.59
C HIS A 29 -4.99 3.94 -16.58
N VAL A 30 -5.63 5.05 -16.95
CA VAL A 30 -6.58 5.74 -16.07
C VAL A 30 -7.80 4.88 -15.79
N PHE A 31 -8.33 4.20 -16.81
CA PHE A 31 -9.49 3.32 -16.67
C PHE A 31 -9.20 2.11 -15.77
N LEU A 32 -8.08 1.40 -16.00
CA LEU A 32 -7.69 0.27 -15.17
C LEU A 32 -7.42 0.69 -13.72
N LEU A 33 -6.82 1.86 -13.54
CA LEU A 33 -6.58 2.44 -12.23
C LEU A 33 -7.90 2.74 -11.51
N ALA A 34 -8.85 3.37 -12.20
CA ALA A 34 -10.17 3.64 -11.65
C ALA A 34 -10.95 2.36 -11.32
N ALA A 35 -10.91 1.36 -12.21
CA ALA A 35 -11.52 0.06 -11.99
C ALA A 35 -10.91 -0.69 -10.79
N SER A 36 -9.56 -0.64 -10.65
CA SER A 36 -8.85 -1.21 -9.52
C SER A 36 -9.24 -0.54 -8.20
N TYR A 37 -9.31 0.79 -8.16
CA TYR A 37 -9.77 1.52 -6.98
C TYR A 37 -11.22 1.21 -6.62
N PHE A 38 -12.11 1.13 -7.63
CA PHE A 38 -13.51 0.77 -7.41
C PHE A 38 -13.64 -0.62 -6.81
N PHE A 39 -12.93 -1.60 -7.37
CA PHE A 39 -12.91 -2.96 -6.84
C PHE A 39 -12.40 -3.01 -5.40
N PHE A 40 -11.30 -2.30 -5.12
CA PHE A 40 -10.71 -2.28 -3.80
C PHE A 40 -11.61 -1.56 -2.78
N TYR A 41 -12.26 -0.46 -3.16
CA TYR A 41 -13.24 0.25 -2.34
C TYR A 41 -14.41 -0.66 -1.97
N TYR A 42 -14.96 -1.37 -2.94
CA TYR A 42 -16.08 -2.29 -2.70
C TYR A 42 -15.68 -3.50 -1.86
N SER A 43 -14.44 -3.95 -1.96
CA SER A 43 -13.92 -5.08 -1.19
C SER A 43 -13.56 -4.72 0.25
N SER A 44 -13.05 -3.50 0.49
CA SER A 44 -12.40 -3.15 1.76
C SER A 44 -12.48 -1.65 2.04
N ASN A 45 -13.64 -1.17 2.38
CA ASN A 45 -14.07 0.23 2.51
C ASN A 45 -13.02 1.22 3.06
N TYR A 46 -12.38 0.94 4.20
CA TYR A 46 -11.38 1.83 4.82
C TYR A 46 -9.94 1.57 4.38
N LEU A 47 -9.66 0.40 3.79
CA LEU A 47 -8.30 0.02 3.41
C LEU A 47 -7.81 0.74 2.15
N ILE A 48 -8.73 1.31 1.35
CA ILE A 48 -8.35 2.15 0.21
C ILE A 48 -7.64 3.43 0.66
N THR A 49 -8.08 4.03 1.77
CA THR A 49 -7.44 5.23 2.33
C THR A 49 -6.01 4.93 2.75
N LEU A 50 -5.78 3.77 3.35
CA LEU A 50 -4.48 3.30 3.75
C LEU A 50 -3.55 3.08 2.54
N LEU A 51 -4.07 2.45 1.50
CA LEU A 51 -3.35 2.22 0.26
C LEU A 51 -2.95 3.53 -0.43
N ILE A 52 -3.86 4.52 -0.50
CA ILE A 52 -3.57 5.85 -1.03
C ILE A 52 -2.50 6.55 -0.16
N PHE A 53 -2.64 6.48 1.15
CA PHE A 53 -1.68 7.09 2.08
C PHE A 53 -0.28 6.53 1.88
N THR A 54 -0.10 5.21 1.87
CA THR A 54 1.21 4.59 1.68
C THR A 54 1.79 4.90 0.31
N THR A 55 0.97 4.90 -0.75
CA THR A 55 1.41 5.26 -2.11
C THR A 55 1.95 6.70 -2.17
N VAL A 56 1.23 7.67 -1.58
CA VAL A 56 1.68 9.07 -1.52
C VAL A 56 2.94 9.19 -0.68
N TRP A 57 3.02 8.47 0.44
CA TRP A 57 4.18 8.42 1.31
C TRP A 57 5.43 7.95 0.57
N ASP A 58 5.35 6.81 -0.11
CA ASP A 58 6.48 6.24 -0.82
C ASP A 58 6.90 7.07 -2.03
N PHE A 59 5.96 7.63 -2.77
CA PHE A 59 6.24 8.56 -3.85
C PHE A 59 7.00 9.79 -3.35
N TYR A 60 6.54 10.40 -2.26
CA TYR A 60 7.18 11.59 -1.69
C TYR A 60 8.59 11.30 -1.18
N PHE A 61 8.77 10.24 -0.40
CA PHE A 61 10.08 9.84 0.10
C PHE A 61 11.01 9.39 -1.02
N GLY A 62 10.53 8.68 -2.02
CA GLY A 62 11.31 8.31 -3.21
C GLY A 62 11.89 9.53 -3.92
N GLN A 63 11.07 10.55 -4.16
CA GLN A 63 11.51 11.81 -4.76
C GLN A 63 12.54 12.56 -3.89
N LEU A 64 12.33 12.59 -2.57
CA LEU A 64 13.26 13.25 -1.64
C LEU A 64 14.62 12.54 -1.58
N ILE A 65 14.62 11.21 -1.53
CA ILE A 65 15.85 10.40 -1.51
C ILE A 65 16.64 10.62 -2.79
N TYR A 66 15.97 10.66 -3.94
CA TYR A 66 16.61 10.85 -5.23
C TYR A 66 17.26 12.23 -5.38
N LYS A 67 16.55 13.30 -4.95
CA LYS A 67 17.01 14.68 -5.03
C LYS A 67 18.09 15.05 -4.01
N THR A 68 18.30 14.22 -3.00
CA THR A 68 19.25 14.51 -1.92
C THR A 68 20.63 13.96 -2.22
N ASP A 69 21.65 14.81 -2.34
CA ASP A 69 23.04 14.38 -2.60
C ASP A 69 23.78 13.96 -1.33
N SER A 70 23.39 14.47 -0.17
CA SER A 70 24.03 14.19 1.12
C SER A 70 23.72 12.75 1.59
N ILE A 71 24.74 11.90 1.68
CA ILE A 71 24.63 10.51 2.11
C ILE A 71 23.92 10.35 3.47
N PRO A 72 24.27 11.12 4.54
CA PRO A 72 23.59 10.96 5.82
C PRO A 72 22.10 11.33 5.76
N ARG A 73 21.74 12.37 5.01
CA ARG A 73 20.34 12.77 4.82
C ARG A 73 19.56 11.73 4.03
N ARG A 74 20.15 11.19 2.97
CA ARG A 74 19.53 10.08 2.19
C ARG A 74 19.26 8.87 3.06
N LYS A 75 20.22 8.49 3.93
CA LYS A 75 20.06 7.39 4.87
C LYS A 75 18.96 7.67 5.90
N ALA A 76 18.88 8.89 6.42
CA ALA A 76 17.81 9.29 7.34
C ALA A 76 16.42 9.23 6.69
N LEU A 77 16.29 9.71 5.45
CA LEU A 77 15.04 9.64 4.67
C LEU A 77 14.63 8.19 4.38
N LEU A 78 15.58 7.32 4.03
CA LEU A 78 15.33 5.90 3.85
C LEU A 78 14.79 5.27 5.15
N ILE A 79 15.46 5.52 6.27
CA ILE A 79 15.02 4.97 7.57
C ILE A 79 13.62 5.49 7.93
N ALA A 80 13.35 6.77 7.68
CA ALA A 80 12.02 7.35 7.93
C ALA A 80 10.93 6.70 7.07
N SER A 81 11.19 6.48 5.78
CA SER A 81 10.26 5.77 4.89
C SER A 81 10.00 4.33 5.36
N LEU A 82 11.08 3.59 5.67
CA LEU A 82 10.99 2.21 6.17
C LEU A 82 10.23 2.15 7.51
N ALA A 83 10.54 3.05 8.43
CA ALA A 83 9.89 3.11 9.74
C ALA A 83 8.38 3.43 9.60
N GLY A 84 8.00 4.31 8.67
CA GLY A 84 6.60 4.60 8.36
C GLY A 84 5.86 3.37 7.83
N ASN A 85 6.41 2.70 6.83
CA ASN A 85 5.80 1.51 6.22
C ASN A 85 5.72 0.32 7.19
N LEU A 86 6.81 0.01 7.89
CA LEU A 86 6.84 -1.07 8.88
C LEU A 86 6.03 -0.74 10.13
N GLY A 87 6.03 0.53 10.56
CA GLY A 87 5.22 1.00 11.68
C GLY A 87 3.73 0.86 11.39
N LEU A 88 3.31 1.25 10.20
CA LEU A 88 1.94 1.09 9.75
C LEU A 88 1.53 -0.40 9.69
N LEU A 89 2.36 -1.24 9.06
CA LEU A 89 2.14 -2.68 9.02
C LEU A 89 2.09 -3.27 10.43
N GLY A 90 3.03 -2.89 11.30
CA GLY A 90 3.09 -3.34 12.69
C GLY A 90 1.85 -2.93 13.48
N PHE A 91 1.39 -1.69 13.30
CA PHE A 91 0.18 -1.20 13.94
C PHE A 91 -1.03 -2.06 13.55
N PHE A 92 -1.30 -2.23 12.26
CA PHE A 92 -2.45 -3.02 11.81
C PHE A 92 -2.36 -4.49 12.20
N LYS A 93 -1.15 -5.05 12.24
CA LYS A 93 -0.93 -6.47 12.55
C LYS A 93 -0.99 -6.78 14.03
N TYR A 94 -0.50 -5.87 14.87
CA TYR A 94 -0.29 -6.15 16.29
C TYR A 94 -1.14 -5.30 17.24
N ALA A 95 -1.98 -4.37 16.74
CA ALA A 95 -2.81 -3.51 17.57
C ALA A 95 -3.75 -4.31 18.48
N ASP A 96 -4.50 -5.25 17.93
CA ASP A 96 -5.44 -6.06 18.71
C ASP A 96 -4.72 -6.99 19.70
N PHE A 97 -3.55 -7.52 19.31
CA PHE A 97 -2.69 -8.27 20.22
C PHE A 97 -2.21 -7.40 21.39
N ALA A 98 -1.72 -6.20 21.10
CA ALA A 98 -1.27 -5.27 22.13
C ALA A 98 -2.41 -4.86 23.08
N ILE A 99 -3.61 -4.58 22.55
CA ILE A 99 -4.80 -4.28 23.35
C ILE A 99 -5.16 -5.47 24.26
N THR A 100 -5.11 -6.69 23.72
CA THR A 100 -5.40 -7.89 24.51
C THR A 100 -4.43 -8.05 25.68
N GLN A 101 -3.11 -7.89 25.41
CA GLN A 101 -2.10 -7.97 26.46
C GLN A 101 -2.26 -6.84 27.50
N PHE A 102 -2.56 -5.62 27.03
CA PHE A 102 -2.77 -4.49 27.92
C PHE A 102 -3.98 -4.68 28.82
N ASN A 103 -5.10 -5.17 28.28
CA ASN A 103 -6.29 -5.49 29.06
C ASN A 103 -6.05 -6.64 30.05
N PHE A 104 -5.25 -7.65 29.67
CA PHE A 104 -4.86 -8.74 30.56
C PHE A 104 -4.06 -8.22 31.76
N ILE A 105 -3.04 -7.40 31.50
CA ILE A 105 -2.21 -6.77 32.53
C ILE A 105 -3.06 -5.85 33.41
N GLY A 106 -3.92 -5.02 32.81
CA GLY A 106 -4.80 -4.10 33.52
C GLY A 106 -5.75 -4.80 34.49
N LYS A 107 -6.29 -5.97 34.10
CA LYS A 107 -7.09 -6.81 35.00
C LYS A 107 -6.27 -7.40 36.14
N HIS A 108 -5.02 -7.76 35.90
CA HIS A 108 -4.16 -8.35 36.94
C HIS A 108 -3.74 -7.32 37.99
N PHE A 109 -3.60 -6.05 37.60
CA PHE A 109 -3.21 -4.94 38.48
C PHE A 109 -4.40 -4.08 38.98
N ASP A 110 -5.63 -4.51 38.69
CA ASP A 110 -6.88 -3.81 39.07
C ASP A 110 -6.97 -2.33 38.59
N ILE A 111 -6.31 -2.05 37.45
CA ILE A 111 -6.23 -0.71 36.85
C ILE A 111 -7.49 -0.37 36.03
N GLY A 112 -8.47 -1.27 35.98
CA GLY A 112 -9.79 -1.02 35.36
C GLY A 112 -9.76 -0.69 33.85
N SER A 113 -8.71 -1.03 33.13
CA SER A 113 -8.59 -0.77 31.68
C SER A 113 -9.35 -1.83 30.87
N ASN A 114 -10.41 -1.41 30.21
CA ASN A 114 -11.19 -2.24 29.31
C ASN A 114 -11.22 -1.56 27.94
N ILE A 115 -10.09 -1.60 27.22
CA ILE A 115 -9.95 -1.01 25.89
C ILE A 115 -10.66 -1.92 24.88
N PRO A 116 -11.63 -1.42 24.08
CA PRO A 116 -12.29 -2.22 23.08
C PRO A 116 -11.31 -2.66 21.99
N MET A 117 -11.44 -3.88 21.50
CA MET A 117 -10.68 -4.37 20.36
C MET A 117 -11.06 -3.57 19.11
N LEU A 118 -10.07 -3.22 18.31
CA LEU A 118 -10.27 -2.46 17.07
C LEU A 118 -10.85 -3.36 15.96
N ASN A 119 -10.70 -4.68 16.09
CA ASN A 119 -11.14 -5.68 15.08
C ASN A 119 -10.71 -5.29 13.66
N LEU A 120 -9.48 -4.81 13.54
CA LEU A 120 -8.92 -4.42 12.26
C LEU A 120 -8.73 -5.67 11.40
N ALA A 121 -9.58 -5.81 10.38
CA ALA A 121 -9.39 -6.86 9.39
C ALA A 121 -8.07 -6.59 8.65
N LEU A 122 -7.06 -7.41 8.90
CA LEU A 122 -5.78 -7.31 8.20
C LEU A 122 -5.98 -7.77 6.75
N PRO A 123 -5.82 -6.90 5.74
CA PRO A 123 -5.82 -7.37 4.37
C PRO A 123 -4.57 -8.20 4.14
N ILE A 124 -4.75 -9.42 3.65
CA ILE A 124 -3.67 -10.37 3.37
C ILE A 124 -2.59 -9.73 2.48
N ALA A 125 -3.01 -8.82 1.60
CA ALA A 125 -2.12 -8.12 0.67
C ALA A 125 -1.24 -7.03 1.31
N ILE A 126 -1.55 -6.52 2.52
CA ILE A 126 -0.82 -5.35 3.08
C ILE A 126 0.65 -5.67 3.34
N SER A 127 0.97 -6.88 3.78
CA SER A 127 2.35 -7.30 4.02
C SER A 127 3.14 -7.39 2.72
N PHE A 128 2.52 -7.92 1.67
CA PHE A 128 3.14 -8.01 0.34
C PHE A 128 3.36 -6.61 -0.26
N TYR A 129 2.35 -5.75 -0.15
CA TYR A 129 2.42 -4.36 -0.58
C TYR A 129 3.54 -3.60 0.14
N THR A 130 3.61 -3.68 1.47
CA THR A 130 4.67 -3.04 2.27
C THR A 130 6.06 -3.53 1.84
N PHE A 131 6.22 -4.82 1.57
CA PHE A 131 7.49 -5.36 1.08
C PHE A 131 7.87 -4.78 -0.29
N HIS A 132 6.91 -4.65 -1.19
CA HIS A 132 7.12 -4.02 -2.50
C HIS A 132 7.55 -2.55 -2.38
N SER A 133 6.87 -1.77 -1.54
CA SER A 133 7.23 -0.38 -1.22
C SER A 133 8.66 -0.25 -0.68
N ILE A 134 9.05 -1.15 0.23
CA ILE A 134 10.41 -1.19 0.78
C ILE A 134 11.43 -1.44 -0.33
N THR A 135 11.18 -2.42 -1.20
CA THR A 135 12.07 -2.75 -2.32
C THR A 135 12.25 -1.57 -3.27
N TYR A 136 11.17 -0.86 -3.61
CA TYR A 136 11.21 0.36 -4.41
C TYR A 136 12.09 1.45 -3.77
N THR A 137 11.82 1.78 -2.50
CA THR A 137 12.56 2.85 -1.79
C THR A 137 14.04 2.53 -1.62
N VAL A 138 14.37 1.25 -1.33
CA VAL A 138 15.76 0.78 -1.26
C VAL A 138 16.43 0.82 -2.64
N GLY A 139 15.72 0.47 -3.70
CA GLY A 139 16.20 0.55 -5.09
C GLY A 139 16.60 1.98 -5.48
N ILE A 140 15.78 2.97 -5.13
CA ILE A 140 16.10 4.40 -5.34
C ILE A 140 17.30 4.83 -4.50
N TYR A 141 17.35 4.41 -3.22
CA TYR A 141 18.50 4.71 -2.37
C TYR A 141 19.81 4.16 -2.94
N ARG A 142 19.80 2.96 -3.50
CA ARG A 142 20.96 2.33 -4.15
C ARG A 142 21.26 2.90 -5.54
N LYS A 143 20.45 3.84 -6.04
CA LYS A 143 20.53 4.37 -7.43
C LYS A 143 20.36 3.28 -8.51
N GLN A 144 19.68 2.21 -8.20
CA GLN A 144 19.33 1.13 -9.14
C GLN A 144 18.02 1.42 -9.87
N LEU A 145 17.15 2.25 -9.25
CA LEU A 145 15.88 2.69 -9.82
C LEU A 145 15.82 4.21 -9.83
N GLU A 146 15.27 4.76 -10.89
CA GLU A 146 14.89 6.17 -10.95
C GLU A 146 13.45 6.32 -10.40
N PRO A 147 13.18 7.37 -9.61
CA PRO A 147 11.83 7.61 -9.17
C PRO A 147 10.96 7.98 -10.37
N VAL A 148 9.78 7.43 -10.40
CA VAL A 148 8.81 7.69 -11.47
C VAL A 148 8.43 9.15 -11.48
N LYS A 149 8.44 9.78 -12.65
CA LYS A 149 8.26 11.22 -12.81
C LYS A 149 6.84 11.67 -12.52
N THR A 150 5.85 10.80 -12.70
CA THR A 150 4.45 11.13 -12.55
C THR A 150 3.76 10.15 -11.59
N PHE A 151 2.95 10.69 -10.69
CA PHE A 151 2.17 9.89 -9.73
C PHE A 151 1.32 8.78 -10.39
N THR A 152 0.82 9.04 -11.60
CA THR A 152 0.04 8.10 -12.39
C THR A 152 0.89 6.93 -12.92
N GLU A 153 2.15 7.16 -13.26
CA GLU A 153 3.10 6.12 -13.67
C GLU A 153 3.50 5.26 -12.48
N TYR A 154 3.83 5.86 -11.34
CA TYR A 154 4.14 5.12 -10.11
C TYR A 154 3.06 4.10 -9.78
N ARG A 155 1.81 4.53 -9.86
CA ARG A 155 0.66 3.69 -9.54
C ARG A 155 0.43 2.57 -10.55
N SER A 156 0.73 2.78 -11.84
CA SER A 156 0.59 1.74 -12.86
C SER A 156 1.74 0.72 -12.82
N GLU A 157 2.94 1.14 -12.42
CA GLU A 157 4.12 0.29 -12.32
C GLU A 157 4.07 -0.65 -11.11
N GLU A 158 3.37 -0.25 -10.05
CA GLU A 158 3.16 -1.07 -8.86
C GLU A 158 2.41 -2.39 -9.17
N HIS A 159 1.65 -2.40 -10.26
CA HIS A 159 0.92 -3.58 -10.75
C HIS A 159 1.67 -4.36 -11.83
N THR A 160 2.79 -3.86 -12.35
CA THR A 160 3.61 -4.55 -13.34
C THR A 160 4.96 -4.92 -12.73
N SER A 161 5.08 -6.15 -12.26
CA SER A 161 6.33 -6.73 -11.72
C SER A 161 7.42 -6.94 -12.80
N GLU A 162 7.24 -6.42 -14.00
CA GLU A 162 8.13 -6.66 -15.14
C GLU A 162 9.35 -5.74 -15.22
N LEU A 163 9.46 -4.72 -14.37
CA LEU A 163 10.60 -3.79 -14.41
C LEU A 163 11.84 -4.28 -13.63
N GLN A 164 11.83 -5.50 -13.13
CA GLN A 164 12.99 -6.07 -12.42
C GLN A 164 13.94 -6.90 -13.29
N SER A 165 13.74 -6.94 -14.60
CA SER A 165 14.57 -7.75 -15.53
C SER A 165 15.34 -6.91 -16.54
N HIS A 166 16.07 -5.88 -16.11
CA HIS A 166 17.17 -5.31 -16.93
C HIS A 166 18.33 -4.88 -16.03
#